data_f90345868f31915eb6e172d68e57255c
#
_entry.id   f90345868f31915eb6e172d68e57255c
#
_cell.length_a   1.000
_cell.length_b   1.000
_cell.length_c   1.000
_cell.angle_alpha   90.00
_cell.angle_beta   90.00
_cell.angle_gamma   90.00
#
_symmetry.space_group_name_H-M   'P 1'
#
loop_
_entity.id
_entity.type
_entity.pdbx_description
1 polymer ?
#
loop_
_entity_poly.entity_id
_entity_poly.type
_entity_poly.pdbx_seq_one_letter_code
_entity_poly.pdbx_strand_id
1 'polypeptide(L)'
;RIAHYDYWSDKVRRSIVVDAKCDLLLYGNAERALVEVAHRLAAKVPVQDITDVRGTAFVRRSTPHGADAEWFEIDSTEVDVPGPVEGHINPYRTTAEQAAEQGGPCERETTPEMIAAGGQSALGEGQEGAQKGEKTLVFVPRTAASSPRPPRSRTVIRLPSYEQVKSDAVLYAHANRVLHMETNPGNARALVQAHGEGSTARDVWINPPPIPLTTAEMDWVFGLPYARSPHPAYADANGSHDGETKIPAWEMIRFSVNIMRGCFGGCTFCSITEHEGRIIQSRSEDSVIQEIEEIRDKVPGFTGAISDLGGPTANMYR
;
A
#
# COMPACT_ATOMS: atom_id res chain seq x y z
N ARG A 1 8.52 -4.45 -2.97
CA ARG A 1 8.71 -3.11 -3.55
C ARG A 1 9.36 -3.19 -4.92
N ILE A 2 9.00 -2.29 -5.83
CA ILE A 2 9.73 -1.92 -7.04
C ILE A 2 11.03 -1.19 -6.67
N ALA A 3 11.73 -0.59 -7.62
CA ALA A 3 12.81 0.34 -7.34
C ALA A 3 12.36 1.40 -6.32
N HIS A 4 13.20 1.73 -5.36
CA HIS A 4 12.84 2.63 -4.26
C HIS A 4 13.98 3.61 -3.95
N TYR A 5 13.62 4.81 -3.51
CA TYR A 5 14.56 5.82 -3.10
C TYR A 5 15.07 5.56 -1.67
N ASP A 6 16.38 5.49 -1.53
CA ASP A 6 17.07 5.39 -0.26
C ASP A 6 17.48 6.79 0.17
N TYR A 7 16.74 7.34 1.10
CA TYR A 7 16.93 8.68 1.63
C TYR A 7 18.33 8.90 2.23
N TRP A 8 18.90 7.87 2.90
CA TRP A 8 20.20 8.00 3.56
C TRP A 8 21.36 8.09 2.59
N SER A 9 21.29 7.36 1.48
CA SER A 9 22.35 7.35 0.48
C SER A 9 22.08 8.25 -0.71
N ASP A 10 20.91 8.92 -0.73
CA ASP A 10 20.45 9.76 -1.85
C ASP A 10 20.48 9.01 -3.19
N LYS A 11 19.95 7.80 -3.21
CA LYS A 11 20.00 6.93 -4.40
C LYS A 11 18.73 6.14 -4.59
N VAL A 12 18.36 5.94 -5.85
CA VAL A 12 17.36 4.95 -6.20
C VAL A 12 18.01 3.56 -6.16
N ARG A 13 17.49 2.68 -5.31
CA ARG A 13 17.93 1.29 -5.15
C ARG A 13 17.06 0.37 -5.98
N ARG A 14 17.60 -0.79 -6.33
CA ARG A 14 16.84 -1.86 -6.96
C ARG A 14 15.77 -2.40 -6.03
N SER A 15 14.83 -3.15 -6.58
CA SER A 15 13.88 -3.92 -5.77
C SER A 15 14.61 -4.81 -4.76
N ILE A 16 14.10 -4.84 -3.52
CA ILE A 16 14.65 -5.70 -2.46
C ILE A 16 14.64 -7.19 -2.84
N VAL A 17 13.72 -7.62 -3.68
CA VAL A 17 13.67 -9.01 -4.20
C VAL A 17 14.94 -9.35 -4.95
N VAL A 18 15.47 -8.38 -5.73
CA VAL A 18 16.72 -8.57 -6.49
C VAL A 18 17.94 -8.50 -5.58
N ASP A 19 17.96 -7.53 -4.65
CA ASP A 19 19.12 -7.30 -3.78
C ASP A 19 19.26 -8.39 -2.72
N ALA A 20 18.16 -8.84 -2.12
CA ALA A 20 18.15 -9.93 -1.14
C ALA A 20 18.33 -11.31 -1.79
N LYS A 21 18.20 -11.41 -3.12
CA LYS A 21 18.26 -12.69 -3.86
C LYS A 21 17.27 -13.72 -3.31
N CYS A 22 16.12 -13.26 -2.81
CA CYS A 22 15.08 -14.16 -2.31
C CYS A 22 14.29 -14.75 -3.48
N ASP A 23 13.83 -15.99 -3.31
CA ASP A 23 12.98 -16.65 -4.31
C ASP A 23 11.59 -16.06 -4.33
N LEU A 24 11.04 -15.75 -3.15
CA LEU A 24 9.71 -15.21 -2.97
C LEU A 24 9.72 -14.23 -1.79
N LEU A 25 9.14 -13.06 -1.98
CA LEU A 25 8.90 -12.05 -0.95
C LEU A 25 7.42 -11.98 -0.64
N LEU A 26 7.05 -12.06 0.61
CA LEU A 26 5.69 -11.81 1.08
C LEU A 26 5.61 -10.38 1.62
N TYR A 27 4.56 -9.64 1.28
CA TYR A 27 4.41 -8.24 1.68
C TYR A 27 3.01 -7.91 2.20
N GLY A 28 2.91 -6.81 2.92
CA GLY A 28 1.66 -6.38 3.56
C GLY A 28 1.29 -7.28 4.73
N ASN A 29 0.00 -7.45 4.97
CA ASN A 29 -0.54 -8.39 5.95
C ASN A 29 -0.47 -9.80 5.36
N ALA A 30 0.62 -10.49 5.62
CA ALA A 30 1.04 -11.66 4.87
C ALA A 30 0.55 -13.00 5.45
N GLU A 31 -0.32 -13.02 6.46
CA GLU A 31 -0.72 -14.24 7.16
C GLU A 31 -1.28 -15.30 6.22
N ARG A 32 -2.24 -14.94 5.36
CA ARG A 32 -2.80 -15.89 4.37
C ARG A 32 -1.77 -16.36 3.36
N ALA A 33 -0.95 -15.42 2.86
CA ALA A 33 0.10 -15.75 1.90
C ALA A 33 1.13 -16.69 2.53
N LEU A 34 1.51 -16.45 3.79
CA LEU A 34 2.44 -17.29 4.53
C LEU A 34 1.91 -18.72 4.69
N VAL A 35 0.66 -18.87 5.12
CA VAL A 35 0.02 -20.19 5.29
C VAL A 35 -0.07 -20.93 3.96
N GLU A 36 -0.54 -20.25 2.91
CA GLU A 36 -0.66 -20.82 1.56
C GLU A 36 0.69 -21.30 1.02
N VAL A 37 1.70 -20.43 1.08
CA VAL A 37 3.07 -20.77 0.63
C VAL A 37 3.65 -21.92 1.45
N ALA A 38 3.48 -21.89 2.77
CA ALA A 38 3.97 -22.96 3.65
C ALA A 38 3.34 -24.33 3.31
N HIS A 39 2.04 -24.37 3.06
CA HIS A 39 1.35 -25.61 2.67
C HIS A 39 1.82 -26.12 1.31
N ARG A 40 2.01 -25.24 0.32
CA ARG A 40 2.53 -25.63 -1.00
C ARG A 40 3.96 -26.17 -0.90
N LEU A 41 4.82 -25.52 -0.12
CA LEU A 41 6.18 -26.01 0.13
C LEU A 41 6.18 -27.35 0.86
N ALA A 42 5.31 -27.55 1.87
CA ALA A 42 5.13 -28.83 2.54
C ALA A 42 4.65 -29.93 1.57
N ALA A 43 3.83 -29.57 0.59
CA ALA A 43 3.42 -30.45 -0.51
C ALA A 43 4.51 -30.62 -1.59
N LYS A 44 5.73 -30.08 -1.36
CA LYS A 44 6.89 -30.16 -2.26
C LYS A 44 6.68 -29.45 -3.60
N VAL A 45 5.79 -28.45 -3.67
CA VAL A 45 5.70 -27.57 -4.83
C VAL A 45 6.97 -26.71 -4.85
N PRO A 46 7.72 -26.68 -5.96
CA PRO A 46 8.91 -25.85 -6.07
C PRO A 46 8.55 -24.36 -5.87
N VAL A 47 9.35 -23.62 -5.11
CA VAL A 47 9.08 -22.22 -4.79
C VAL A 47 8.93 -21.33 -6.05
N GLN A 48 9.67 -21.66 -7.10
CA GLN A 48 9.61 -20.95 -8.39
C GLN A 48 8.26 -21.12 -9.13
N ASP A 49 7.47 -22.12 -8.75
CA ASP A 49 6.16 -22.40 -9.34
C ASP A 49 5.03 -21.74 -8.51
N ILE A 50 5.36 -21.16 -7.36
CA ILE A 50 4.42 -20.42 -6.50
C ILE A 50 4.37 -18.96 -6.97
N THR A 51 3.64 -18.72 -8.06
CA THR A 51 3.61 -17.41 -8.74
C THR A 51 2.26 -16.69 -8.64
N ASP A 52 1.23 -17.33 -8.08
CA ASP A 52 -0.18 -16.90 -8.09
C ASP A 52 -0.70 -16.44 -6.73
N VAL A 53 0.12 -16.48 -5.69
CA VAL A 53 -0.29 -16.08 -4.34
C VAL A 53 -0.30 -14.57 -4.21
N ARG A 54 -1.43 -14.00 -3.80
CA ARG A 54 -1.57 -12.56 -3.55
C ARG A 54 -0.66 -12.09 -2.41
N GLY A 55 -0.18 -10.85 -2.50
CA GLY A 55 0.75 -10.30 -1.50
C GLY A 55 2.16 -10.85 -1.62
N THR A 56 2.54 -11.33 -2.80
CA THR A 56 3.89 -11.83 -3.06
C THR A 56 4.59 -11.10 -4.20
N ALA A 57 5.90 -11.10 -4.16
CA ALA A 57 6.74 -10.59 -5.23
C ALA A 57 7.94 -11.52 -5.46
N PHE A 58 8.36 -11.67 -6.71
CA PHE A 58 9.45 -12.57 -7.11
C PHE A 58 10.13 -12.09 -8.39
N VAL A 59 11.31 -12.61 -8.66
CA VAL A 59 11.95 -12.43 -9.96
C VAL A 59 11.34 -13.41 -10.96
N ARG A 60 10.68 -12.89 -11.98
CA ARG A 60 10.02 -13.69 -13.00
C ARG A 60 11.04 -14.45 -13.84
N ARG A 61 10.92 -15.76 -13.89
CA ARG A 61 11.75 -16.64 -14.74
C ARG A 61 11.04 -17.04 -16.03
N SER A 62 9.70 -17.09 -15.95
CA SER A 62 8.82 -17.42 -17.08
C SER A 62 7.52 -16.61 -16.93
N THR A 63 6.60 -16.75 -17.87
CA THR A 63 5.25 -16.17 -17.70
C THR A 63 4.57 -16.84 -16.51
N PRO A 64 4.08 -16.07 -15.51
CA PRO A 64 3.37 -16.62 -14.38
C PRO A 64 2.16 -17.46 -14.83
N HIS A 65 1.86 -18.50 -14.09
CA HIS A 65 0.75 -19.43 -14.34
C HIS A 65 0.89 -20.33 -15.59
N GLY A 66 2.11 -20.52 -16.09
CA GLY A 66 2.39 -21.43 -17.22
C GLY A 66 2.12 -20.80 -18.59
N ALA A 67 2.42 -21.55 -19.63
CA ALA A 67 2.33 -21.10 -21.02
C ALA A 67 0.89 -20.80 -21.49
N ASP A 68 -0.11 -21.36 -20.79
CA ASP A 68 -1.53 -21.24 -21.17
C ASP A 68 -2.27 -20.10 -20.45
N ALA A 69 -1.60 -19.38 -19.54
CA ALA A 69 -2.20 -18.25 -18.86
C ALA A 69 -2.11 -17.00 -19.72
N GLU A 70 -3.24 -16.57 -20.21
CA GLU A 70 -3.37 -15.36 -21.01
C GLU A 70 -3.28 -14.12 -20.09
N TRP A 71 -2.09 -13.50 -20.03
CA TRP A 71 -1.88 -12.23 -19.35
C TRP A 71 -1.84 -11.10 -20.36
N PHE A 72 -2.53 -10.02 -20.04
CA PHE A 72 -2.53 -8.79 -20.82
C PHE A 72 -1.56 -7.81 -20.16
N GLU A 73 -0.45 -7.56 -20.81
CA GLU A 73 0.49 -6.53 -20.38
C GLU A 73 0.08 -5.18 -20.99
N ILE A 74 -0.06 -4.17 -20.13
CA ILE A 74 -0.31 -2.79 -20.51
C ILE A 74 0.84 -1.92 -20.01
N ASP A 75 1.13 -0.83 -20.70
CA ASP A 75 2.11 0.14 -20.24
C ASP A 75 1.54 1.02 -19.13
N SER A 76 2.40 1.44 -18.21
CA SER A 76 1.99 2.30 -17.08
C SER A 76 1.41 3.63 -17.54
N THR A 77 1.78 4.13 -18.72
CA THR A 77 1.24 5.36 -19.30
C THR A 77 -0.21 5.24 -19.75
N GLU A 78 -0.73 4.02 -19.91
CA GLU A 78 -2.15 3.78 -20.14
C GLU A 78 -2.99 3.94 -18.85
N VAL A 79 -2.35 3.94 -17.70
CA VAL A 79 -2.98 4.09 -16.38
C VAL A 79 -2.88 5.53 -15.90
N ASP A 80 -1.71 6.12 -16.08
CA ASP A 80 -1.35 7.45 -15.60
C ASP A 80 -0.25 8.05 -16.48
N VAL A 81 -0.33 9.34 -16.74
CA VAL A 81 0.66 10.03 -17.59
C VAL A 81 1.76 10.62 -16.71
N PRO A 82 3.05 10.33 -16.99
CA PRO A 82 4.15 10.99 -16.30
C PRO A 82 4.06 12.51 -16.46
N GLY A 83 4.21 13.22 -15.36
CA GLY A 83 4.16 14.68 -15.33
C GLY A 83 5.39 15.28 -14.64
N PRO A 84 5.56 16.59 -14.65
CA PRO A 84 6.65 17.25 -13.93
C PRO A 84 6.55 16.94 -12.44
N VAL A 85 7.70 16.75 -11.80
CA VAL A 85 7.78 16.66 -10.34
C VAL A 85 7.60 18.06 -9.78
N GLU A 86 6.60 18.28 -8.94
CA GLU A 86 6.41 19.53 -8.23
C GLU A 86 7.61 19.81 -7.30
N GLY A 87 7.99 21.08 -7.20
CA GLY A 87 9.05 21.49 -6.30
C GLY A 87 8.70 21.17 -4.84
N HIS A 88 9.73 21.04 -4.02
CA HIS A 88 9.56 20.81 -2.59
C HIS A 88 8.79 21.95 -1.92
N ILE A 89 7.65 21.63 -1.33
CA ILE A 89 6.89 22.56 -0.51
C ILE A 89 7.51 22.61 0.88
N ASN A 90 8.02 23.78 1.29
CA ASN A 90 8.51 23.96 2.65
C ASN A 90 7.33 23.96 3.64
N PRO A 91 7.20 22.94 4.52
CA PRO A 91 6.04 22.81 5.40
C PRO A 91 5.99 23.89 6.50
N TYR A 92 7.07 24.64 6.69
CA TYR A 92 7.18 25.71 7.69
C TYR A 92 6.81 27.08 7.14
N ARG A 93 6.48 27.17 5.86
CA ARG A 93 6.03 28.41 5.23
C ARG A 93 4.52 28.40 5.02
N THR A 94 3.92 29.56 5.21
CA THR A 94 2.50 29.71 4.93
C THR A 94 2.22 29.63 3.42
N THR A 95 1.01 29.26 3.04
CA THR A 95 0.58 29.20 1.64
C THR A 95 0.75 30.56 0.94
N ALA A 96 0.56 31.66 1.67
CA ALA A 96 0.73 33.02 1.14
C ALA A 96 2.20 33.33 0.82
N GLU A 97 3.14 32.94 1.68
CA GLU A 97 4.58 33.12 1.45
C GLU A 97 5.05 32.26 0.27
N GLN A 98 4.57 31.04 0.15
CA GLN A 98 4.87 30.15 -0.97
C GLN A 98 4.33 30.70 -2.30
N ALA A 99 3.12 31.25 -2.32
CA ALA A 99 2.53 31.89 -3.49
C ALA A 99 3.29 33.15 -3.91
N ALA A 100 3.78 33.94 -2.95
CA ALA A 100 4.58 35.15 -3.23
C ALA A 100 5.93 34.83 -3.87
N GLU A 101 6.60 33.74 -3.46
CA GLU A 101 7.87 33.29 -4.04
C GLU A 101 7.70 32.71 -5.45
N GLN A 102 6.57 32.09 -5.74
CA GLN A 102 6.25 31.54 -7.07
C GLN A 102 5.72 32.57 -8.07
N GLY A 103 5.80 33.86 -7.74
CA GLY A 103 5.42 34.93 -8.66
C GLY A 103 3.94 35.32 -8.64
N GLY A 104 3.24 34.99 -7.57
CA GLY A 104 1.82 35.31 -7.40
C GLY A 104 0.87 34.20 -7.90
N PRO A 105 -0.44 34.36 -7.71
CA PRO A 105 -1.41 33.43 -8.23
C PRO A 105 -1.20 33.27 -9.72
N CYS A 106 -1.02 32.01 -10.14
CA CYS A 106 -1.00 31.69 -11.56
C CYS A 106 -2.36 32.16 -12.14
N GLU A 107 -2.41 33.33 -12.71
CA GLU A 107 -3.49 33.72 -13.59
C GLU A 107 -3.41 32.73 -14.75
N ARG A 108 -4.20 31.67 -14.68
CA ARG A 108 -4.53 30.93 -15.88
C ARG A 108 -5.22 31.93 -16.76
N GLU A 109 -4.53 32.42 -17.80
CA GLU A 109 -5.17 33.13 -18.89
C GLU A 109 -6.23 32.15 -19.44
N THR A 110 -7.46 32.35 -18.98
CA THR A 110 -8.64 31.74 -19.57
C THR A 110 -8.83 32.44 -20.89
N THR A 111 -8.39 31.82 -21.97
CA THR A 111 -8.71 32.32 -23.31
C THR A 111 -10.24 32.31 -23.49
N PRO A 112 -10.81 33.25 -24.29
CA PRO A 112 -12.26 33.32 -24.53
C PRO A 112 -12.87 31.99 -25.00
N GLU A 113 -12.09 31.11 -25.62
CA GLU A 113 -12.49 29.76 -26.07
C GLU A 113 -12.72 28.76 -24.92
N MET A 114 -12.02 28.88 -23.76
CA MET A 114 -12.26 28.06 -22.59
C MET A 114 -13.53 28.45 -21.83
N ILE A 115 -13.98 29.71 -21.96
CA ILE A 115 -15.23 30.19 -21.33
C ILE A 115 -16.44 29.64 -22.09
N ALA A 116 -16.33 29.40 -23.38
CA ALA A 116 -17.41 28.84 -24.19
C ALA A 116 -17.63 27.33 -23.97
N ALA A 117 -16.63 26.59 -23.42
CA ALA A 117 -16.70 25.15 -23.15
C ALA A 117 -17.08 24.81 -21.70
N GLY A 118 -17.04 25.76 -20.78
CA GLY A 118 -17.40 25.62 -19.37
C GLY A 118 -18.81 26.08 -19.09
N GLY A 119 -19.77 25.17 -19.11
CA GLY A 119 -21.16 25.45 -18.76
C GLY A 119 -21.31 26.05 -17.36
N GLN A 120 -21.91 27.17 -17.32
CA GLN A 120 -22.48 27.99 -16.26
C GLN A 120 -22.70 27.30 -14.90
N SER A 121 -21.94 27.71 -13.90
CA SER A 121 -22.37 27.75 -12.50
C SER A 121 -22.63 29.20 -12.14
N ALA A 122 -23.85 29.65 -12.31
CA ALA A 122 -24.32 30.93 -11.80
C ALA A 122 -24.94 30.67 -10.41
N LEU A 123 -24.31 31.25 -9.39
CA LEU A 123 -25.01 31.61 -8.15
C LEU A 123 -25.82 32.87 -8.44
N GLY A 124 -27.11 32.72 -8.55
CA GLY A 124 -28.07 33.81 -8.68
C GLY A 124 -29.03 33.75 -7.51
N GLU A 125 -29.12 34.90 -6.84
CA GLU A 125 -30.04 35.18 -5.74
C GLU A 125 -31.51 35.07 -6.17
N GLY A 126 -32.34 34.79 -5.18
CA GLY A 126 -33.71 34.36 -5.22
C GLY A 126 -34.71 35.12 -6.08
N GLN A 127 -35.63 34.35 -6.58
CA GLN A 127 -37.07 34.72 -6.64
C GLN A 127 -37.88 33.41 -6.64
N GLU A 128 -38.88 33.38 -5.76
CA GLU A 128 -39.89 32.32 -5.64
C GLU A 128 -40.74 32.24 -6.91
N GLY A 129 -40.94 31.05 -7.42
CA GLY A 129 -41.85 30.76 -8.50
C GLY A 129 -41.80 29.31 -8.92
N ALA A 130 -42.73 28.53 -8.44
CA ALA A 130 -42.86 27.11 -8.65
C ALA A 130 -42.89 26.69 -10.12
N GLN A 131 -42.04 25.71 -10.47
CA GLN A 131 -42.44 24.57 -11.32
C GLN A 131 -41.44 23.41 -11.11
N LYS A 132 -41.96 22.28 -10.58
CA LYS A 132 -41.25 21.02 -10.53
C LYS A 132 -40.96 20.53 -11.95
N GLY A 133 -39.76 20.79 -12.46
CA GLY A 133 -39.23 20.14 -13.62
C GLY A 133 -38.51 18.86 -13.20
N GLU A 134 -39.04 17.71 -13.57
CA GLU A 134 -38.34 16.43 -13.49
C GLU A 134 -36.98 16.55 -14.17
N LYS A 135 -35.92 16.41 -13.42
CA LYS A 135 -34.57 16.29 -14.01
C LYS A 135 -34.44 14.90 -14.62
N THR A 136 -34.78 14.78 -15.88
CA THR A 136 -34.52 13.59 -16.66
C THR A 136 -33.01 13.41 -16.80
N LEU A 137 -32.44 12.43 -16.10
CA LEU A 137 -31.08 11.99 -16.33
C LEU A 137 -31.02 11.34 -17.72
N VAL A 138 -30.52 12.07 -18.70
CA VAL A 138 -30.26 11.51 -20.03
C VAL A 138 -29.00 10.66 -19.94
N PHE A 139 -29.17 9.35 -19.87
CA PHE A 139 -28.06 8.43 -20.12
C PHE A 139 -27.67 8.52 -21.59
N VAL A 140 -26.58 9.19 -21.89
CA VAL A 140 -25.96 9.12 -23.21
C VAL A 140 -25.29 7.75 -23.34
N PRO A 141 -25.80 6.85 -24.20
CA PRO A 141 -25.11 5.58 -24.41
C PRO A 141 -23.72 5.87 -24.99
N ARG A 142 -22.69 5.38 -24.34
CA ARG A 142 -21.33 5.37 -24.88
C ARG A 142 -21.28 4.47 -26.11
N THR A 143 -21.61 5.00 -27.27
CA THR A 143 -21.39 4.32 -28.54
C THR A 143 -19.94 4.47 -28.96
N ALA A 144 -19.07 3.65 -28.41
CA ALA A 144 -17.88 3.18 -29.08
C ALA A 144 -17.75 1.72 -28.65
N ALA A 145 -17.81 0.83 -29.61
CA ALA A 145 -17.42 -0.55 -29.43
C ALA A 145 -15.90 -0.57 -29.15
N SER A 146 -15.53 -0.23 -27.90
CA SER A 146 -14.20 -0.55 -27.40
C SER A 146 -14.19 -2.07 -27.28
N SER A 147 -13.22 -2.73 -27.93
CA SER A 147 -12.89 -4.11 -27.63
C SER A 147 -12.95 -4.31 -26.11
N PRO A 148 -13.55 -5.40 -25.61
CA PRO A 148 -13.72 -5.61 -24.19
C PRO A 148 -12.34 -5.51 -23.53
N ARG A 149 -12.21 -4.56 -22.58
CA ARG A 149 -10.95 -4.40 -21.85
C ARG A 149 -10.66 -5.73 -21.13
N PRO A 150 -9.40 -6.19 -21.15
CA PRO A 150 -9.05 -7.42 -20.46
C PRO A 150 -9.40 -7.33 -18.97
N PRO A 151 -9.76 -8.43 -18.34
CA PRO A 151 -10.13 -8.46 -16.91
C PRO A 151 -8.92 -8.02 -16.08
N ARG A 152 -9.14 -7.16 -15.09
CA ARG A 152 -8.07 -6.64 -14.21
C ARG A 152 -7.27 -7.75 -13.53
N SER A 153 -7.91 -8.86 -13.19
CA SER A 153 -7.27 -10.03 -12.58
C SER A 153 -6.24 -10.74 -13.46
N ARG A 154 -6.28 -10.49 -14.76
CA ARG A 154 -5.33 -11.00 -15.77
C ARG A 154 -4.54 -9.89 -16.47
N THR A 155 -4.55 -8.70 -15.90
CA THR A 155 -3.81 -7.55 -16.44
C THR A 155 -2.59 -7.29 -15.56
N VAL A 156 -1.44 -7.10 -16.19
CA VAL A 156 -0.21 -6.66 -15.54
C VAL A 156 0.21 -5.31 -16.10
N ILE A 157 0.65 -4.40 -15.25
CA ILE A 157 1.13 -3.09 -15.66
C ILE A 157 2.65 -3.12 -15.68
N ARG A 158 3.22 -2.81 -16.85
CA ARG A 158 4.67 -2.61 -17.00
C ARG A 158 5.03 -1.20 -16.57
N LEU A 159 5.85 -1.13 -15.52
CA LEU A 159 6.41 0.12 -15.02
C LEU A 159 7.70 0.48 -15.78
N PRO A 160 8.09 1.76 -15.79
CA PRO A 160 9.43 2.17 -16.25
C PRO A 160 10.51 1.34 -15.55
N SER A 161 11.54 0.95 -16.29
CA SER A 161 12.62 0.09 -15.77
C SER A 161 13.38 0.75 -14.62
N TYR A 162 14.09 -0.06 -13.83
CA TYR A 162 14.96 0.45 -12.78
C TYR A 162 15.96 1.49 -13.31
N GLU A 163 16.54 1.23 -14.46
CA GLU A 163 17.53 2.10 -15.10
C GLU A 163 16.92 3.45 -15.48
N GLN A 164 15.67 3.45 -15.97
CA GLN A 164 14.93 4.67 -16.30
C GLN A 164 14.58 5.46 -15.01
N VAL A 165 13.98 4.82 -14.01
CA VAL A 165 13.60 5.53 -12.77
C VAL A 165 14.79 5.96 -11.93
N LYS A 166 15.95 5.35 -12.11
CA LYS A 166 17.20 5.75 -11.46
C LYS A 166 17.73 7.07 -11.99
N SER A 167 17.54 7.33 -13.28
CA SER A 167 18.06 8.51 -13.96
C SER A 167 17.05 9.64 -14.14
N ASP A 168 15.75 9.35 -13.97
CA ASP A 168 14.65 10.28 -14.21
C ASP A 168 13.69 10.30 -13.01
N ALA A 169 13.67 11.42 -12.29
CA ALA A 169 12.83 11.63 -11.12
C ALA A 169 11.32 11.66 -11.48
N VAL A 170 10.97 12.09 -12.70
CA VAL A 170 9.57 12.12 -13.16
C VAL A 170 9.07 10.70 -13.36
N LEU A 171 9.88 9.85 -14.00
CA LEU A 171 9.53 8.43 -14.18
C LEU A 171 9.53 7.67 -12.86
N TYR A 172 10.41 8.05 -11.91
CA TYR A 172 10.38 7.50 -10.55
C TYR A 172 9.06 7.85 -9.85
N ALA A 173 8.66 9.12 -9.86
CA ALA A 173 7.41 9.58 -9.26
C ALA A 173 6.20 8.89 -9.91
N HIS A 174 6.18 8.78 -11.24
CA HIS A 174 5.16 8.07 -12.00
C HIS A 174 5.03 6.60 -11.59
N ALA A 175 6.15 5.86 -11.53
CA ALA A 175 6.15 4.46 -11.13
C ALA A 175 5.58 4.25 -9.73
N ASN A 176 5.95 5.13 -8.77
CA ASN A 176 5.41 5.08 -7.40
C ASN A 176 3.92 5.45 -7.35
N ARG A 177 3.48 6.40 -8.17
CA ARG A 177 2.07 6.77 -8.25
C ARG A 177 1.22 5.64 -8.79
N VAL A 178 1.67 4.94 -9.84
CA VAL A 178 1.00 3.74 -10.35
C VAL A 178 0.97 2.63 -9.29
N LEU A 179 2.08 2.40 -8.58
CA LEU A 179 2.11 1.46 -7.45
C LEU A 179 1.06 1.80 -6.39
N HIS A 180 0.94 3.10 -6.04
CA HIS A 180 -0.05 3.56 -5.07
C HIS A 180 -1.49 3.36 -5.55
N MET A 181 -1.77 3.52 -6.83
CA MET A 181 -3.09 3.28 -7.42
C MET A 181 -3.52 1.81 -7.36
N GLU A 182 -2.56 0.89 -7.34
CA GLU A 182 -2.78 -0.56 -7.31
C GLU A 182 -2.67 -1.15 -5.89
N THR A 183 -2.94 -0.36 -4.86
CA THR A 183 -2.92 -0.82 -3.44
C THR A 183 -4.26 -1.37 -2.96
N ASN A 184 -5.36 -1.17 -3.70
CA ASN A 184 -6.67 -1.69 -3.30
C ASN A 184 -6.80 -3.17 -3.66
N PRO A 185 -6.88 -4.10 -2.68
CA PRO A 185 -6.94 -5.53 -2.94
C PRO A 185 -8.17 -5.96 -3.74
N GLY A 186 -9.25 -5.18 -3.73
CA GLY A 186 -10.49 -5.50 -4.46
C GLY A 186 -10.35 -5.36 -5.98
N ASN A 187 -9.43 -4.51 -6.47
CA ASN A 187 -9.31 -4.23 -7.89
C ASN A 187 -7.87 -4.03 -8.40
N ALA A 188 -6.87 -4.21 -7.56
CA ALA A 188 -5.47 -4.08 -7.94
C ALA A 188 -5.08 -5.08 -9.03
N ARG A 189 -4.22 -4.61 -9.94
CA ARG A 189 -3.56 -5.41 -10.97
C ARG A 189 -2.18 -5.82 -10.51
N ALA A 190 -1.59 -6.82 -11.15
CA ALA A 190 -0.18 -7.13 -10.98
C ALA A 190 0.69 -6.03 -11.59
N LEU A 191 1.91 -5.88 -11.07
CA LEU A 191 2.90 -4.93 -11.57
C LEU A 191 4.15 -5.67 -11.98
N VAL A 192 4.84 -5.15 -13.00
CA VAL A 192 6.14 -5.68 -13.42
C VAL A 192 7.11 -4.55 -13.67
N GLN A 193 8.34 -4.69 -13.19
CA GLN A 193 9.43 -3.74 -13.43
C GLN A 193 10.70 -4.47 -13.82
N ALA A 194 11.30 -4.07 -14.96
CA ALA A 194 12.57 -4.61 -15.39
C ALA A 194 13.74 -4.04 -14.58
N HIS A 195 14.70 -4.90 -14.26
CA HIS A 195 15.96 -4.58 -13.61
C HIS A 195 17.12 -5.18 -14.40
N GLY A 196 18.10 -4.36 -14.75
CA GLY A 196 19.21 -4.73 -15.63
C GLY A 196 18.93 -4.43 -17.10
N GLU A 197 19.91 -4.59 -17.94
CA GLU A 197 19.85 -4.27 -19.36
C GLU A 197 20.15 -5.50 -20.24
N GLY A 198 19.61 -5.49 -21.45
CA GLY A 198 19.85 -6.52 -22.46
C GLY A 198 19.55 -7.94 -21.95
N SER A 199 20.47 -8.88 -22.15
CA SER A 199 20.32 -10.29 -21.76
C SER A 199 20.35 -10.52 -20.24
N THR A 200 20.75 -9.52 -19.44
CA THR A 200 20.75 -9.60 -17.97
C THR A 200 19.51 -9.01 -17.32
N ALA A 201 18.61 -8.46 -18.13
CA ALA A 201 17.35 -7.90 -17.64
C ALA A 201 16.51 -8.99 -16.96
N ARG A 202 15.97 -8.64 -15.81
CA ARG A 202 15.10 -9.51 -15.00
C ARG A 202 13.86 -8.73 -14.62
N ASP A 203 12.71 -9.30 -14.88
CA ASP A 203 11.44 -8.72 -14.44
C ASP A 203 11.18 -9.07 -12.97
N VAL A 204 10.97 -8.06 -12.16
CA VAL A 204 10.38 -8.21 -10.83
C VAL A 204 8.87 -8.15 -11.01
N TRP A 205 8.20 -9.24 -10.66
CA TRP A 205 6.76 -9.36 -10.67
C TRP A 205 6.21 -9.11 -9.26
N ILE A 206 5.15 -8.34 -9.16
CA ILE A 206 4.43 -8.06 -7.90
C ILE A 206 2.98 -8.45 -8.11
N ASN A 207 2.52 -9.44 -7.38
CA ASN A 207 1.12 -9.83 -7.36
C ASN A 207 0.27 -8.76 -6.68
N PRO A 208 -1.04 -8.71 -6.93
CA PRO A 208 -1.94 -7.81 -6.20
C PRO A 208 -1.84 -7.99 -4.68
N PRO A 209 -2.16 -6.95 -3.88
CA PRO A 209 -2.11 -7.02 -2.42
C PRO A 209 -2.96 -8.15 -1.84
N PRO A 210 -2.63 -8.66 -0.64
CA PRO A 210 -3.42 -9.69 0.02
C PRO A 210 -4.83 -9.20 0.32
N ILE A 211 -5.80 -10.10 0.27
CA ILE A 211 -7.17 -9.81 0.70
C ILE A 211 -7.17 -9.60 2.22
N PRO A 212 -7.80 -8.54 2.73
CA PRO A 212 -7.89 -8.26 4.15
C PRO A 212 -8.47 -9.44 4.94
N LEU A 213 -7.99 -9.61 6.18
CA LEU A 213 -8.53 -10.60 7.09
C LEU A 213 -9.94 -10.19 7.55
N THR A 214 -10.79 -11.16 7.75
CA THR A 214 -12.06 -10.99 8.47
C THR A 214 -11.79 -10.82 9.98
N THR A 215 -12.76 -10.30 10.73
CA THR A 215 -12.65 -10.21 12.20
C THR A 215 -12.33 -11.56 12.83
N ALA A 216 -12.99 -12.64 12.41
CA ALA A 216 -12.71 -13.97 12.96
C ALA A 216 -11.27 -14.45 12.69
N GLU A 217 -10.72 -14.14 11.52
CA GLU A 217 -9.32 -14.45 11.22
C GLU A 217 -8.34 -13.57 11.99
N MET A 218 -8.68 -12.27 12.16
CA MET A 218 -7.92 -11.38 13.03
C MET A 218 -7.87 -11.92 14.47
N ASP A 219 -9.02 -12.28 15.02
CA ASP A 219 -9.12 -12.84 16.37
C ASP A 219 -8.31 -14.13 16.52
N TRP A 220 -8.37 -15.00 15.50
CA TRP A 220 -7.55 -16.21 15.49
C TRP A 220 -6.05 -15.92 15.47
N VAL A 221 -5.60 -14.97 14.62
CA VAL A 221 -4.18 -14.58 14.53
C VAL A 221 -3.69 -14.00 15.86
N PHE A 222 -4.47 -13.10 16.47
CA PHE A 222 -4.10 -12.48 17.74
C PHE A 222 -4.27 -13.41 18.95
N GLY A 223 -5.09 -14.45 18.84
CA GLY A 223 -5.26 -15.49 19.86
C GLY A 223 -4.20 -16.59 19.82
N LEU A 224 -3.20 -16.55 18.92
CA LEU A 224 -2.10 -17.50 18.91
C LEU A 224 -1.25 -17.35 20.17
N PRO A 225 -0.61 -18.45 20.66
CA PRO A 225 0.14 -18.44 21.91
C PRO A 225 1.51 -17.73 21.77
N TYR A 226 1.48 -16.43 21.62
CA TYR A 226 2.69 -15.62 21.56
C TYR A 226 3.38 -15.55 22.93
N ALA A 227 4.71 -15.64 22.93
CA ALA A 227 5.51 -15.55 24.16
C ALA A 227 5.45 -14.18 24.83
N ARG A 228 5.08 -13.13 24.12
CA ARG A 228 5.07 -11.73 24.58
C ARG A 228 6.35 -11.34 25.33
N SER A 229 7.49 -11.78 24.81
CA SER A 229 8.82 -11.45 25.33
C SER A 229 9.79 -11.27 24.17
N PRO A 230 10.86 -10.50 24.33
CA PRO A 230 11.94 -10.45 23.38
C PRO A 230 12.55 -11.83 23.15
N HIS A 231 13.24 -11.99 22.02
CA HIS A 231 13.94 -13.23 21.71
C HIS A 231 15.00 -13.54 22.80
N PRO A 232 15.18 -14.81 23.22
CA PRO A 232 16.12 -15.18 24.26
C PRO A 232 17.58 -14.69 24.08
N ALA A 233 17.98 -14.41 22.83
CA ALA A 233 19.30 -13.83 22.56
C ALA A 233 19.50 -12.42 23.19
N TYR A 234 18.41 -11.74 23.58
CA TYR A 234 18.44 -10.45 24.28
C TYR A 234 18.25 -10.58 25.79
N ALA A 235 18.19 -11.81 26.31
CA ALA A 235 18.16 -12.05 27.75
C ALA A 235 19.57 -12.04 28.33
N ASP A 236 19.69 -11.67 29.61
CA ASP A 236 20.92 -11.84 30.36
C ASP A 236 21.18 -13.33 30.69
N ALA A 237 22.29 -13.59 31.39
CA ALA A 237 22.66 -14.95 31.80
C ALA A 237 21.63 -15.64 32.72
N ASN A 238 20.72 -14.87 33.33
CA ASN A 238 19.65 -15.36 34.21
C ASN A 238 18.29 -15.48 33.48
N GLY A 239 18.26 -15.21 32.17
CA GLY A 239 17.03 -15.20 31.36
C GLY A 239 16.17 -13.95 31.56
N SER A 240 16.66 -12.90 32.25
CA SER A 240 15.98 -11.63 32.39
C SER A 240 16.23 -10.72 31.20
N HIS A 241 15.21 -9.94 30.85
CA HIS A 241 15.29 -8.88 29.84
C HIS A 241 15.45 -7.47 30.49
N ASP A 242 15.71 -7.46 31.80
CA ASP A 242 15.96 -6.24 32.59
C ASP A 242 17.46 -6.05 32.78
N GLY A 243 18.11 -5.14 32.11
CA GLY A 243 19.55 -4.92 32.24
C GLY A 243 20.17 -4.28 31.03
N GLU A 244 21.50 -4.50 30.82
CA GLU A 244 22.26 -3.93 29.72
C GLU A 244 21.78 -4.34 28.32
N THR A 245 21.14 -5.51 28.24
CA THR A 245 20.54 -6.05 26.99
C THR A 245 19.10 -5.57 26.76
N LYS A 246 18.61 -4.67 27.59
CA LYS A 246 17.27 -4.11 27.52
C LYS A 246 16.99 -3.47 26.15
N ILE A 247 15.85 -3.79 25.56
CA ILE A 247 15.36 -3.19 24.33
C ILE A 247 14.43 -2.02 24.70
N PRO A 248 14.86 -0.75 24.55
CA PRO A 248 14.04 0.41 24.96
C PRO A 248 12.65 0.42 24.30
N ALA A 249 12.57 0.06 23.01
CA ALA A 249 11.30 0.00 22.29
C ALA A 249 10.35 -1.04 22.89
N TRP A 250 10.87 -2.18 23.37
CA TRP A 250 10.06 -3.21 24.01
C TRP A 250 9.37 -2.68 25.28
N GLU A 251 10.09 -1.95 26.11
CA GLU A 251 9.56 -1.38 27.34
C GLU A 251 8.38 -0.42 27.09
N MET A 252 8.38 0.23 25.93
CA MET A 252 7.30 1.16 25.57
C MET A 252 6.03 0.42 25.10
N ILE A 253 6.20 -0.73 24.43
CA ILE A 253 5.10 -1.39 23.71
C ILE A 253 4.61 -2.69 24.35
N ARG A 254 5.33 -3.25 25.36
CA ARG A 254 5.02 -4.58 25.92
C ARG A 254 3.62 -4.75 26.48
N PHE A 255 2.98 -3.65 26.86
CA PHE A 255 1.60 -3.59 27.35
C PHE A 255 0.66 -2.90 26.37
N SER A 256 1.03 -2.74 25.14
CA SER A 256 0.12 -2.23 24.10
C SER A 256 -0.68 -3.37 23.46
N VAL A 257 -1.91 -3.03 23.07
CA VAL A 257 -2.84 -3.93 22.39
C VAL A 257 -3.26 -3.32 21.06
N ASN A 258 -3.01 -4.04 19.98
CA ASN A 258 -3.47 -3.64 18.66
C ASN A 258 -4.90 -4.12 18.45
N ILE A 259 -5.84 -3.20 18.17
CA ILE A 259 -7.25 -3.51 17.99
C ILE A 259 -7.68 -3.60 16.51
N MET A 260 -6.90 -3.01 15.62
CA MET A 260 -7.22 -2.96 14.21
C MET A 260 -5.97 -2.75 13.34
N ARG A 261 -6.10 -3.03 12.06
CA ARG A 261 -5.12 -2.73 10.99
C ARG A 261 -5.79 -1.97 9.86
N GLY A 262 -4.98 -1.30 9.05
CA GLY A 262 -5.43 -0.52 7.90
C GLY A 262 -5.71 0.94 8.24
N CYS A 263 -5.65 1.79 7.22
CA CYS A 263 -5.91 3.21 7.34
C CYS A 263 -6.36 3.79 6.00
N PHE A 264 -7.53 4.43 5.96
CA PHE A 264 -8.03 5.10 4.76
C PHE A 264 -7.66 6.60 4.69
N GLY A 265 -6.82 7.09 5.60
CA GLY A 265 -6.49 8.52 5.71
C GLY A 265 -5.80 9.12 4.49
N GLY A 266 -4.77 8.49 3.95
CA GLY A 266 -4.06 9.00 2.77
C GLY A 266 -3.15 10.19 3.04
N CYS A 267 -2.63 10.33 4.25
CA CYS A 267 -1.67 11.37 4.60
C CYS A 267 -0.39 11.23 3.77
N THR A 268 0.09 12.33 3.18
CA THR A 268 1.21 12.30 2.23
C THR A 268 2.56 11.88 2.83
N PHE A 269 2.73 12.05 4.12
CA PHE A 269 3.94 11.65 4.87
C PHE A 269 3.89 10.21 5.38
N CYS A 270 2.73 9.53 5.30
CA CYS A 270 2.51 8.26 5.98
C CYS A 270 2.46 7.09 4.99
N SER A 271 3.19 6.03 5.28
CA SER A 271 3.21 4.82 4.45
C SER A 271 2.37 3.66 5.02
N ILE A 272 1.57 3.88 6.06
CA ILE A 272 0.74 2.83 6.66
C ILE A 272 -0.21 2.21 5.64
N THR A 273 -0.81 3.02 4.76
CA THR A 273 -1.69 2.54 3.70
C THR A 273 -1.00 1.59 2.72
N GLU A 274 0.31 1.71 2.56
CA GLU A 274 1.14 0.84 1.71
C GLU A 274 1.52 -0.48 2.41
N HIS A 275 1.56 -0.49 3.74
CA HIS A 275 1.92 -1.65 4.54
C HIS A 275 0.71 -2.47 4.96
N GLU A 276 -0.31 -1.82 5.48
CA GLU A 276 -1.49 -2.46 6.06
C GLU A 276 -2.72 -2.40 5.15
N GLY A 277 -2.67 -1.55 4.12
CA GLY A 277 -3.78 -1.31 3.20
C GLY A 277 -4.75 -0.24 3.71
N ARG A 278 -5.76 0.03 2.89
CA ARG A 278 -6.77 1.06 3.15
C ARG A 278 -8.05 0.52 3.77
N ILE A 279 -8.21 -0.80 3.78
CA ILE A 279 -9.40 -1.46 4.33
C ILE A 279 -9.14 -1.78 5.79
N ILE A 280 -10.06 -1.33 6.64
CA ILE A 280 -9.96 -1.57 8.07
C ILE A 280 -10.27 -3.03 8.37
N GLN A 281 -9.42 -3.63 9.20
CA GLN A 281 -9.53 -5.01 9.70
C GLN A 281 -9.55 -4.92 11.22
N SER A 282 -10.74 -5.00 11.82
CA SER A 282 -10.90 -4.90 13.27
C SER A 282 -10.93 -6.28 13.91
N ARG A 283 -10.42 -6.36 15.13
CA ARG A 283 -10.64 -7.49 16.04
C ARG A 283 -12.01 -7.35 16.72
N SER A 284 -12.56 -8.43 17.24
CA SER A 284 -13.71 -8.35 18.12
C SER A 284 -13.33 -7.75 19.49
N GLU A 285 -14.30 -7.17 20.18
CA GLU A 285 -14.12 -6.68 21.54
C GLU A 285 -13.69 -7.80 22.50
N ASP A 286 -14.29 -8.99 22.36
CA ASP A 286 -13.94 -10.16 23.17
C ASP A 286 -12.46 -10.56 23.00
N SER A 287 -11.96 -10.56 21.77
CA SER A 287 -10.55 -10.86 21.48
C SER A 287 -9.61 -9.82 22.12
N VAL A 288 -9.98 -8.55 22.09
CA VAL A 288 -9.21 -7.46 22.71
C VAL A 288 -9.23 -7.60 24.24
N ILE A 289 -10.38 -7.86 24.83
CA ILE A 289 -10.54 -8.04 26.29
C ILE A 289 -9.72 -9.25 26.76
N GLN A 290 -9.81 -10.37 26.04
CA GLN A 290 -9.03 -11.58 26.35
C GLN A 290 -7.52 -11.28 26.37
N GLU A 291 -7.01 -10.53 25.39
CA GLU A 291 -5.60 -10.17 25.34
C GLU A 291 -5.18 -9.27 26.52
N ILE A 292 -6.04 -8.32 26.92
CA ILE A 292 -5.80 -7.48 28.11
C ILE A 292 -5.74 -8.34 29.37
N GLU A 293 -6.63 -9.31 29.50
CA GLU A 293 -6.63 -10.25 30.63
C GLU A 293 -5.38 -11.12 30.64
N GLU A 294 -4.93 -11.59 29.49
CA GLU A 294 -3.68 -12.34 29.35
C GLU A 294 -2.47 -11.49 29.75
N ILE A 295 -2.43 -10.21 29.35
CA ILE A 295 -1.37 -9.29 29.79
C ILE A 295 -1.38 -9.15 31.30
N ARG A 296 -2.56 -8.91 31.91
CA ARG A 296 -2.73 -8.79 33.36
C ARG A 296 -2.22 -10.01 34.11
N ASP A 297 -2.57 -11.19 33.64
CA ASP A 297 -2.39 -12.44 34.39
C ASP A 297 -1.07 -13.15 34.10
N LYS A 298 -0.50 -12.95 32.91
CA LYS A 298 0.64 -13.75 32.44
C LYS A 298 1.92 -12.92 32.13
N VAL A 299 1.81 -11.62 31.90
CA VAL A 299 2.99 -10.83 31.52
C VAL A 299 3.67 -10.22 32.74
N PRO A 300 4.94 -10.58 33.04
CA PRO A 300 5.65 -10.07 34.21
C PRO A 300 5.78 -8.55 34.19
N GLY A 301 5.68 -7.94 35.36
CA GLY A 301 5.88 -6.50 35.54
C GLY A 301 4.72 -5.63 35.06
N PHE A 302 3.54 -6.19 34.84
CA PHE A 302 2.35 -5.41 34.53
C PHE A 302 1.96 -4.53 35.71
N THR A 303 1.80 -3.23 35.45
CA THR A 303 1.54 -2.21 36.49
C THR A 303 0.06 -1.84 36.63
N GLY A 304 -0.82 -2.54 35.93
CA GLY A 304 -2.26 -2.24 35.89
C GLY A 304 -2.67 -1.23 34.82
N ALA A 305 -1.74 -0.81 33.96
CA ALA A 305 -2.01 0.11 32.87
C ALA A 305 -1.64 -0.50 31.50
N ILE A 306 -2.57 -0.45 30.56
CA ILE A 306 -2.31 -0.69 29.15
C ILE A 306 -1.70 0.58 28.57
N SER A 307 -0.52 0.46 27.97
CA SER A 307 0.24 1.61 27.46
C SER A 307 -0.36 2.21 26.19
N ASP A 308 -0.99 1.37 25.38
CA ASP A 308 -1.71 1.78 24.17
C ASP A 308 -2.79 0.77 23.82
N LEU A 309 -3.95 1.27 23.45
CA LEU A 309 -5.09 0.50 22.94
C LEU A 309 -5.48 1.12 21.60
N GLY A 310 -4.89 0.66 20.52
CA GLY A 310 -5.01 1.38 19.28
C GLY A 310 -4.73 0.60 18.01
N GLY A 311 -4.62 1.36 16.96
CA GLY A 311 -4.27 0.96 15.62
C GLY A 311 -3.55 2.11 14.91
N PRO A 312 -3.38 2.05 13.59
CA PRO A 312 -2.67 3.07 12.83
C PRO A 312 -3.24 4.49 13.00
N THR A 313 -4.54 4.60 13.25
CA THR A 313 -5.22 5.85 13.63
C THR A 313 -6.35 5.57 14.60
N ALA A 314 -6.56 6.45 15.58
CA ALA A 314 -7.47 6.26 16.72
C ALA A 314 -8.88 6.19 16.24
N ASN A 315 -9.59 6.32 15.44
CA ASN A 315 -11.06 6.31 15.23
C ASN A 315 -11.52 5.52 13.98
N MET A 316 -10.75 4.53 13.56
CA MET A 316 -11.14 3.69 12.43
C MET A 316 -11.59 2.28 12.84
N TYR A 317 -11.63 1.98 14.14
CA TYR A 317 -12.17 0.72 14.66
C TYR A 317 -13.68 0.61 14.36
N ARG A 318 -14.14 -0.58 13.96
CA ARG A 318 -15.53 -0.83 13.58
C ARG A 318 -16.06 -2.09 14.23
#